data_5995a656a58b0273a4b0d9c910e4d42e
#
_entry.id   5995a656a58b0273a4b0d9c910e4d42e
#
_cell.length_a   1.000
_cell.length_b   1.000
_cell.length_c   1.000
_cell.angle_alpha   90.00
_cell.angle_beta   90.00
_cell.angle_gamma   90.00
#
_symmetry.space_group_name_H-M   'P 1'
#
loop_
_entity.id
_entity.type
_entity.pdbx_description
1 polymer ?
#
loop_
_entity_poly.entity_id
_entity_poly.type
_entity_poly.pdbx_seq_one_letter_code
_entity_poly.pdbx_strand_id
1 'polypeptide(L)'
;MDLMDKERALNNYINIIKAHIEGKTILFKDRVINEEWHKVPDDFINFNFDYFEYRIIPEHVPFETPEEVVKNIRGRMVKNKYKNNIYYSISYVNEHLIIIQGQFGTNSFTFEQAFDLLEFEDYEPFGKLKE
;
A
#
# COMPACT_ATOMS: atom_id res chain seq x y z
N MET A 1 3.41 -32.25 -4.85
CA MET A 1 3.52 -31.13 -5.78
C MET A 1 4.20 -31.59 -7.05
N ASP A 2 3.60 -31.41 -8.20
CA ASP A 2 4.24 -31.79 -9.45
C ASP A 2 5.31 -30.76 -9.88
N LEU A 3 6.05 -31.07 -10.94
CA LEU A 3 7.16 -30.22 -11.39
C LEU A 3 6.70 -28.84 -11.84
N MET A 4 5.55 -28.74 -12.49
CA MET A 4 5.01 -27.46 -12.94
C MET A 4 4.60 -26.56 -11.78
N ASP A 5 3.99 -27.14 -10.75
CA ASP A 5 3.58 -26.37 -9.55
C ASP A 5 4.80 -25.87 -8.78
N LYS A 6 5.84 -26.70 -8.67
CA LYS A 6 7.10 -26.32 -8.02
C LYS A 6 7.76 -25.17 -8.78
N GLU A 7 7.84 -25.24 -10.08
CA GLU A 7 8.42 -24.21 -10.92
C GLU A 7 7.66 -22.89 -10.78
N ARG A 8 6.32 -22.95 -10.78
CA ARG A 8 5.47 -21.76 -10.61
C ARG A 8 5.72 -21.11 -9.24
N ALA A 9 5.80 -21.91 -8.18
CA ALA A 9 6.05 -21.42 -6.83
C ALA A 9 7.41 -20.73 -6.73
N LEU A 10 8.47 -21.36 -7.28
CA LEU A 10 9.81 -20.79 -7.25
C LEU A 10 9.89 -19.48 -8.06
N ASN A 11 9.23 -19.42 -9.22
CA ASN A 11 9.17 -18.20 -10.01
C ASN A 11 8.45 -17.07 -9.27
N ASN A 12 7.40 -17.39 -8.53
CA ASN A 12 6.70 -16.41 -7.70
C ASN A 12 7.64 -15.86 -6.60
N TYR A 13 8.39 -16.73 -5.93
CA TYR A 13 9.35 -16.32 -4.90
C TYR A 13 10.42 -15.39 -5.46
N ILE A 14 10.94 -15.73 -6.63
CA ILE A 14 11.93 -14.92 -7.34
C ILE A 14 11.35 -13.54 -7.66
N ASN A 15 10.12 -13.46 -8.14
CA ASN A 15 9.46 -12.19 -8.47
C ASN A 15 9.30 -11.29 -7.24
N ILE A 16 8.96 -11.87 -6.09
CA ILE A 16 8.85 -11.12 -4.82
C ILE A 16 10.22 -10.53 -4.44
N ILE A 17 11.26 -11.35 -4.48
CA ILE A 17 12.61 -10.93 -4.13
C ILE A 17 13.12 -9.84 -5.07
N LYS A 18 12.91 -10.01 -6.37
CA LYS A 18 13.29 -8.99 -7.38
C LYS A 18 12.56 -7.67 -7.14
N ALA A 19 11.26 -7.73 -6.87
CA ALA A 19 10.48 -6.53 -6.58
C ALA A 19 11.00 -5.80 -5.34
N HIS A 20 11.39 -6.55 -4.31
CA HIS A 20 11.98 -5.98 -3.09
C HIS A 20 13.31 -5.28 -3.39
N ILE A 21 14.17 -5.91 -4.19
CA ILE A 21 15.44 -5.31 -4.62
C ILE A 21 15.21 -4.03 -5.41
N GLU A 22 14.17 -3.98 -6.22
CA GLU A 22 13.81 -2.81 -7.03
C GLU A 22 13.15 -1.70 -6.21
N GLY A 23 12.93 -1.90 -4.91
CA GLY A 23 12.33 -0.91 -4.02
C GLY A 23 10.81 -0.86 -4.06
N LYS A 24 10.16 -1.84 -4.67
CA LYS A 24 8.69 -1.92 -4.67
C LYS A 24 8.17 -2.29 -3.28
N THR A 25 6.97 -1.85 -2.96
CA THR A 25 6.33 -2.17 -1.69
C THR A 25 5.84 -3.61 -1.70
N ILE A 26 6.29 -4.39 -0.72
CA ILE A 26 5.86 -5.77 -0.52
C ILE A 26 5.07 -5.84 0.78
N LEU A 27 3.94 -6.54 0.75
CA LEU A 27 3.16 -6.84 1.95
C LEU A 27 3.30 -8.32 2.29
N PHE A 28 3.19 -8.63 3.57
CA PHE A 28 3.20 -10.00 4.05
C PHE A 28 2.11 -10.24 5.08
N LYS A 29 1.68 -11.48 5.20
CA LYS A 29 0.85 -11.96 6.30
C LYS A 29 1.14 -13.42 6.59
N ASP A 30 0.86 -13.83 7.83
CA ASP A 30 1.01 -15.23 8.26
C ASP A 30 -0.02 -16.10 7.53
N ARG A 31 0.42 -17.27 7.04
CA ARG A 31 -0.47 -18.18 6.30
C ARG A 31 -1.47 -18.91 7.18
N VAL A 32 -1.14 -19.10 8.44
CA VAL A 32 -1.93 -19.90 9.38
C VAL A 32 -2.87 -19.03 10.20
N ILE A 33 -2.35 -17.91 10.70
CA ILE A 33 -3.10 -16.96 11.50
C ILE A 33 -3.75 -15.97 10.55
N ASN A 34 -5.06 -15.77 10.67
CA ASN A 34 -5.77 -14.80 9.84
C ASN A 34 -5.48 -13.38 10.33
N GLU A 35 -4.31 -12.88 9.96
CA GLU A 35 -3.84 -11.55 10.32
C GLU A 35 -4.02 -10.56 9.18
N GLU A 36 -3.84 -9.29 9.50
CA GLU A 36 -3.80 -8.23 8.51
C GLU A 36 -2.47 -8.26 7.76
N TRP A 37 -2.48 -7.66 6.57
CA TRP A 37 -1.25 -7.47 5.82
C TRP A 37 -0.36 -6.42 6.50
N HIS A 38 0.95 -6.64 6.45
CA HIS A 38 1.96 -5.74 6.98
C HIS A 38 3.01 -5.44 5.93
N LYS A 39 3.65 -4.28 6.00
CA LYS A 39 4.75 -3.95 5.09
C LYS A 39 6.01 -4.68 5.45
N VAL A 40 6.69 -5.21 4.44
CA VAL A 40 8.07 -5.70 4.57
C VAL A 40 9.00 -4.50 4.68
N PRO A 41 9.86 -4.42 5.71
CA PRO A 41 10.86 -3.35 5.82
C PRO A 41 11.82 -3.33 4.63
N ASP A 42 12.32 -2.15 4.26
CA ASP A 42 13.19 -1.98 3.10
C ASP A 42 14.51 -2.76 3.22
N ASP A 43 15.02 -2.95 4.44
CA ASP A 43 16.26 -3.67 4.71
C ASP A 43 16.06 -5.16 5.01
N PHE A 44 14.85 -5.66 4.84
CA PHE A 44 14.52 -7.05 5.13
C PHE A 44 15.18 -8.01 4.14
N ILE A 45 15.79 -9.09 4.65
CA ILE A 45 16.50 -10.07 3.82
C ILE A 45 16.07 -11.53 4.09
N ASN A 46 15.26 -11.78 5.12
CA ASN A 46 14.93 -13.13 5.58
C ASN A 46 13.52 -13.57 5.16
N PHE A 47 13.28 -13.64 3.87
CA PHE A 47 11.99 -14.12 3.35
C PHE A 47 11.74 -15.57 3.73
N ASN A 48 10.51 -15.86 4.16
CA ASN A 48 10.09 -17.22 4.52
C ASN A 48 8.74 -17.51 3.86
N PHE A 49 8.79 -18.15 2.70
CA PHE A 49 7.61 -18.43 1.89
C PHE A 49 6.77 -19.59 2.42
N ASP A 50 7.29 -20.36 3.38
CA ASP A 50 6.54 -21.44 4.01
C ASP A 50 5.55 -20.91 5.04
N TYR A 51 5.96 -19.90 5.81
CA TYR A 51 5.13 -19.34 6.88
C TYR A 51 4.36 -18.10 6.47
N PHE A 52 4.85 -17.34 5.49
CA PHE A 52 4.26 -16.07 5.10
C PHE A 52 3.83 -16.05 3.65
N GLU A 53 2.71 -15.40 3.41
CA GLU A 53 2.26 -15.05 2.09
C GLU A 53 2.72 -13.63 1.80
N TYR A 54 3.24 -13.39 0.59
CA TYR A 54 3.74 -12.08 0.18
C TYR A 54 2.97 -11.60 -1.04
N ARG A 55 2.76 -10.30 -1.14
CA ARG A 55 2.24 -9.72 -2.37
C ARG A 55 2.92 -8.39 -2.69
N ILE A 56 3.06 -8.12 -3.97
CA ILE A 56 3.64 -6.89 -4.48
C ILE A 56 2.50 -5.88 -4.67
N ILE A 57 2.69 -4.66 -4.14
CA ILE A 57 1.77 -3.56 -4.43
C ILE A 57 2.08 -3.05 -5.83
N PRO A 58 1.09 -3.03 -6.75
CA PRO A 58 1.29 -2.48 -8.09
C PRO A 58 1.71 -1.01 -8.05
N GLU A 59 2.39 -0.56 -9.09
CA GLU A 59 2.79 0.83 -9.20
C GLU A 59 1.58 1.73 -9.35
N HIS A 60 1.59 2.86 -8.63
CA HIS A 60 0.52 3.85 -8.64
C HIS A 60 1.08 5.22 -9.04
N VAL A 61 0.19 6.09 -9.47
CA VAL A 61 0.48 7.50 -9.75
C VAL A 61 -0.51 8.35 -8.98
N PRO A 62 -0.24 9.66 -8.77
CA PRO A 62 -1.16 10.53 -8.05
C PRO A 62 -2.55 10.56 -8.69
N PHE A 63 -3.58 10.74 -7.87
CA PHE A 63 -4.90 11.08 -8.38
C PHE A 63 -4.83 12.43 -9.11
N GLU A 64 -5.66 12.58 -10.13
CA GLU A 64 -5.72 13.81 -10.93
C GLU A 64 -7.03 14.58 -10.73
N THR A 65 -8.08 13.91 -10.27
CA THR A 65 -9.41 14.50 -10.12
C THR A 65 -10.03 14.15 -8.77
N PRO A 66 -10.94 15.00 -8.25
CA PRO A 66 -11.68 14.69 -7.03
C PRO A 66 -12.51 13.42 -7.15
N GLU A 67 -13.06 13.14 -8.32
CA GLU A 67 -13.88 11.96 -8.57
C GLU A 67 -13.07 10.67 -8.39
N GLU A 68 -11.82 10.68 -8.84
CA GLU A 68 -10.92 9.54 -8.64
C GLU A 68 -10.67 9.27 -7.15
N VAL A 69 -10.47 10.34 -6.37
CA VAL A 69 -10.28 10.22 -4.91
C VAL A 69 -11.51 9.60 -4.27
N VAL A 70 -12.70 10.19 -4.53
CA VAL A 70 -13.95 9.73 -3.92
C VAL A 70 -14.24 8.27 -4.27
N LYS A 71 -14.01 7.89 -5.51
CA LYS A 71 -14.22 6.51 -5.98
C LYS A 71 -13.33 5.51 -5.27
N ASN A 72 -12.14 5.92 -4.84
CA ASN A 72 -11.13 5.03 -4.26
C ASN A 72 -11.09 5.03 -2.74
N ILE A 73 -11.83 5.90 -2.06
CA ILE A 73 -11.88 5.92 -0.59
C ILE A 73 -12.43 4.60 -0.04
N ARG A 74 -13.57 4.14 -0.54
CA ARG A 74 -14.19 2.86 -0.16
C ARG A 74 -14.28 2.63 1.34
N GLY A 75 -14.65 3.69 2.10
CA GLY A 75 -14.79 3.62 3.55
C GLY A 75 -13.47 3.49 4.32
N ARG A 76 -12.34 3.64 3.65
CA ARG A 76 -11.02 3.50 4.28
C ARG A 76 -10.56 4.81 4.88
N MET A 77 -9.77 4.70 5.94
CA MET A 77 -9.02 5.83 6.48
C MET A 77 -7.67 5.92 5.78
N VAL A 78 -7.03 7.06 5.92
CA VAL A 78 -5.67 7.29 5.42
C VAL A 78 -4.72 7.50 6.59
N LYS A 79 -3.44 7.27 6.35
CA LYS A 79 -2.37 7.51 7.33
C LYS A 79 -1.15 8.09 6.63
N ASN A 80 -0.30 8.76 7.41
CA ASN A 80 0.99 9.22 6.91
C ASN A 80 1.92 8.00 6.78
N LYS A 81 2.58 7.86 5.64
CA LYS A 81 3.51 6.75 5.37
C LYS A 81 4.64 6.64 6.38
N TYR A 82 5.02 7.77 6.97
CA TYR A 82 6.20 7.88 7.82
C TYR A 82 5.86 7.98 9.32
N LYS A 83 4.57 7.92 9.66
CA LYS A 83 4.11 7.97 11.05
C LYS A 83 3.17 6.80 11.31
N ASN A 84 3.43 6.06 12.38
CA ASN A 84 2.64 4.88 12.71
C ASN A 84 1.42 5.24 13.57
N ASN A 85 0.33 4.51 13.33
CA ASN A 85 -0.85 4.47 14.19
C ASN A 85 -1.63 5.79 14.30
N ILE A 86 -1.46 6.71 13.36
CA ILE A 86 -2.27 7.92 13.28
C ILE A 86 -3.10 7.86 12.00
N TYR A 87 -4.42 7.80 12.17
CA TYR A 87 -5.36 7.63 11.06
C TYR A 87 -6.21 8.89 10.90
N TYR A 88 -6.53 9.18 9.66
CA TYR A 88 -7.33 10.34 9.27
C TYR A 88 -8.45 9.92 8.34
N SER A 89 -9.58 10.62 8.41
CA SER A 89 -10.62 10.52 7.41
C SER A 89 -10.47 11.65 6.39
N ILE A 90 -10.92 11.41 5.17
CA ILE A 90 -10.96 12.46 4.17
C ILE A 90 -12.24 13.26 4.39
N SER A 91 -12.11 14.54 4.71
CA SER A 91 -13.25 15.40 5.01
C SER A 91 -13.72 16.25 3.84
N TYR A 92 -12.83 16.52 2.88
CA TYR A 92 -13.16 17.36 1.74
C TYR A 92 -12.15 17.16 0.62
N VAL A 93 -12.64 17.20 -0.61
CA VAL A 93 -11.80 17.11 -1.83
C VAL A 93 -12.34 18.10 -2.84
N ASN A 94 -11.45 18.87 -3.45
CA ASN A 94 -11.78 19.68 -4.63
C ASN A 94 -10.72 19.49 -5.73
N GLU A 95 -10.74 20.29 -6.78
CA GLU A 95 -9.83 20.16 -7.91
C GLU A 95 -8.37 20.41 -7.57
N HIS A 96 -8.09 21.04 -6.43
CA HIS A 96 -6.75 21.49 -6.06
C HIS A 96 -6.18 20.82 -4.84
N LEU A 97 -7.03 20.36 -3.91
CA LEU A 97 -6.54 19.83 -2.64
C LEU A 97 -7.47 18.81 -2.00
N ILE A 98 -6.88 18.11 -1.06
CA ILE A 98 -7.54 17.11 -0.23
C ILE A 98 -7.36 17.56 1.21
N ILE A 99 -8.46 17.59 1.98
CA ILE A 99 -8.43 17.90 3.40
C ILE A 99 -8.70 16.62 4.18
N ILE A 100 -7.79 16.29 5.08
CA ILE A 100 -7.94 15.14 5.98
C ILE A 100 -8.15 15.63 7.40
N GLN A 101 -8.88 14.87 8.18
CA GLN A 101 -9.22 15.19 9.57
C GLN A 101 -8.94 13.98 10.46
N GLY A 102 -8.27 14.24 11.58
CA GLY A 102 -7.98 13.21 12.56
C GLY A 102 -8.06 13.77 13.98
N GLN A 103 -7.59 12.98 14.92
CA GLN A 103 -7.65 13.30 16.35
C GLN A 103 -6.91 14.61 16.68
N PHE A 104 -5.87 14.93 15.94
CA PHE A 104 -4.99 16.06 16.21
C PHE A 104 -5.24 17.27 15.30
N GLY A 105 -6.33 17.28 14.55
CA GLY A 105 -6.71 18.39 13.71
C GLY A 105 -6.86 18.03 12.25
N THR A 106 -6.79 19.06 11.39
CA THR A 106 -6.95 18.93 9.95
C THR A 106 -5.67 19.32 9.23
N ASN A 107 -5.43 18.67 8.10
CA ASN A 107 -4.33 18.99 7.20
C ASN A 107 -4.83 18.99 5.76
N SER A 108 -4.19 19.80 4.92
CA SER A 108 -4.51 19.86 3.50
C SER A 108 -3.28 19.51 2.67
N PHE A 109 -3.53 18.85 1.54
CA PHE A 109 -2.48 18.38 0.62
C PHE A 109 -2.93 18.59 -0.82
N THR A 110 -1.98 18.90 -1.71
CA THR A 110 -2.22 18.71 -3.14
C THR A 110 -2.29 17.22 -3.44
N PHE A 111 -2.77 16.85 -4.63
CA PHE A 111 -2.81 15.43 -5.01
C PHE A 111 -1.41 14.81 -5.03
N GLU A 112 -0.40 15.55 -5.47
CA GLU A 112 0.98 15.06 -5.49
C GLU A 112 1.53 14.89 -4.08
N GLN A 113 1.30 15.85 -3.19
CA GLN A 113 1.73 15.76 -1.79
C GLN A 113 1.04 14.59 -1.08
N ALA A 114 -0.25 14.41 -1.32
CA ALA A 114 -1.00 13.30 -0.74
C ALA A 114 -0.44 11.95 -1.21
N PHE A 115 -0.11 11.83 -2.49
CA PHE A 115 0.51 10.62 -3.02
C PHE A 115 1.86 10.33 -2.35
N ASP A 116 2.68 11.36 -2.14
CA ASP A 116 4.00 11.19 -1.54
C ASP A 116 3.94 10.86 -0.04
N LEU A 117 2.97 11.42 0.67
CA LEU A 117 2.94 11.39 2.13
C LEU A 117 1.90 10.46 2.74
N LEU A 118 0.84 10.15 2.01
CA LEU A 118 -0.29 9.39 2.55
C LEU A 118 -0.42 8.02 1.88
N GLU A 119 -1.01 7.10 2.61
CA GLU A 119 -1.47 5.82 2.09
C GLU A 119 -2.78 5.44 2.78
N PHE A 120 -3.56 4.56 2.17
CA PHE A 120 -4.74 4.02 2.83
C PHE A 120 -4.33 3.07 3.96
N GLU A 121 -5.26 2.82 4.87
CA GLU A 121 -5.01 1.97 6.05
C GLU A 121 -4.56 0.55 5.70
N ASP A 122 -4.88 0.07 4.50
CA ASP A 122 -4.46 -1.23 3.98
C ASP A 122 -3.14 -1.18 3.20
N TYR A 123 -2.40 -0.09 3.31
CA TYR A 123 -1.12 0.18 2.64
C TYR A 123 -1.21 0.44 1.14
N GLU A 124 -2.41 0.48 0.56
CA GLU A 124 -2.56 0.89 -0.83
C GLU A 124 -2.15 2.37 -0.97
N PRO A 125 -1.31 2.72 -1.97
CA PRO A 125 -0.92 4.10 -2.18
C PRO A 125 -2.12 5.03 -2.40
N PHE A 126 -2.00 6.28 -1.96
CA PHE A 126 -3.04 7.28 -2.17
C PHE A 126 -2.95 7.81 -3.61
N GLY A 127 -3.33 6.96 -4.55
CA GLY A 127 -3.25 7.24 -5.98
C GLY A 127 -3.99 6.17 -6.76
N LYS A 128 -3.87 6.27 -8.09
CA LYS A 128 -4.49 5.32 -9.01
C LYS A 128 -3.44 4.41 -9.64
N LEU A 129 -3.88 3.25 -10.10
CA LEU A 129 -2.97 2.33 -10.78
C LEU A 129 -2.36 3.01 -12.01
N LYS A 130 -1.06 2.82 -12.18
CA LYS A 130 -0.36 3.27 -13.37
C LYS A 130 -0.74 2.34 -14.53
N GLU A 131 -1.17 2.93 -15.62
CA GLU A 131 -1.53 2.22 -16.85
C GLU A 131 -0.32 1.97 -17.73
#